data_5481ef80cc2f9e6bc9afef06b6ff4ecd
#
_entry.id   5481ef80cc2f9e6bc9afef06b6ff4ecd
#
_cell.length_a   1.000
_cell.length_b   1.000
_cell.length_c   1.000
_cell.angle_alpha   90.00
_cell.angle_beta   90.00
_cell.angle_gamma   90.00
#
_symmetry.space_group_name_H-M   'P 1'
#
loop_
_entity.id
_entity.type
_entity.pdbx_description
1 polymer ?
#
loop_
_entity_poly.entity_id
_entity_poly.type
_entity_poly.pdbx_seq_one_letter_code
_entity_poly.pdbx_strand_id
1 'polypeptide(L)'
;MIVRKINREEFKRTEELFSIAFESTMDNNKSADDFFREKTSDSQSREACYWQERWAAFEDDNETMMSYFIATPFPVHFDQHNCKMIGIGGVATLPQYRRQGGIRACFRAALPDMYSKGATFSYLYPFSTAYYRKFGYEMCCERYQYNVLLSAIPNVHLEGSCYLVEPNKYYLDDIKKVYETWQNLYNMMIINEDFEYTWVLKSNPAKDQIFTYVYKSKDGIPKGFMTYQLDQSNGNRNLKCTRFFFTDTEGFHGLLSILRSLSSDHLYATFELPTNLNITPLLPEWSLGAVSCHTHFCGMVRVINVKQVLEMAIYRGSGSIIIDVHDEYIEQNNGKFLIEFENDMAKNVSTTNMPADISIGINDFSRMIVGACDTETLEYMNTVTIFTDLSSLSKVFYKKPTLITEYF
;
A
#
# COMPACT_ATOMS: atom_id res chain seq x y z
N MET A 1 -18.51 21.15 17.72
CA MET A 1 -18.06 19.87 17.11
C MET A 1 -17.11 19.19 18.07
N ILE A 2 -17.38 17.96 18.46
CA ILE A 2 -16.57 17.12 19.35
C ILE A 2 -15.93 16.03 18.52
N VAL A 3 -14.63 15.77 18.73
CA VAL A 3 -13.90 14.70 18.03
C VAL A 3 -13.33 13.73 19.05
N ARG A 4 -13.62 12.46 18.85
CA ARG A 4 -13.13 11.36 19.69
C ARG A 4 -13.14 10.02 18.97
N LYS A 5 -12.55 9.04 19.59
CA LYS A 5 -12.75 7.63 19.19
C LYS A 5 -14.17 7.21 19.55
N ILE A 6 -14.76 6.34 18.74
CA ILE A 6 -16.10 5.80 19.01
C ILE A 6 -16.06 4.78 20.15
N ASN A 7 -17.19 4.65 20.81
CA ASN A 7 -17.46 3.57 21.74
C ASN A 7 -18.02 2.34 20.97
N ARG A 8 -18.07 1.19 21.64
CA ARG A 8 -18.56 -0.05 21.04
C ARG A 8 -20.03 0.04 20.59
N GLU A 9 -20.85 0.70 21.37
CA GLU A 9 -22.28 0.90 21.09
C GLU A 9 -22.52 1.72 19.82
N GLU A 10 -21.56 2.57 19.44
CA GLU A 10 -21.62 3.43 18.26
C GLU A 10 -21.17 2.72 16.97
N PHE A 11 -20.69 1.48 17.08
CA PHE A 11 -20.17 0.73 15.93
C PHE A 11 -21.21 0.61 14.80
N LYS A 12 -22.46 0.29 15.14
CA LYS A 12 -23.57 0.23 14.18
C LYS A 12 -23.73 1.55 13.43
N ARG A 13 -23.59 2.68 14.13
CA ARG A 13 -23.72 4.01 13.52
C ARG A 13 -22.64 4.26 12.46
N THR A 14 -21.41 3.79 12.66
CA THR A 14 -20.36 3.89 11.63
C THR A 14 -20.68 3.04 10.40
N GLU A 15 -21.27 1.85 10.55
CA GLU A 15 -21.70 1.03 9.40
C GLU A 15 -22.85 1.69 8.63
N GLU A 16 -23.78 2.36 9.32
CA GLU A 16 -24.83 3.17 8.66
C GLU A 16 -24.24 4.32 7.86
N LEU A 17 -23.30 5.10 8.44
CA LEU A 17 -22.61 6.17 7.73
C LEU A 17 -21.86 5.64 6.51
N PHE A 18 -21.17 4.50 6.65
CA PHE A 18 -20.47 3.84 5.53
C PHE A 18 -21.45 3.52 4.42
N SER A 19 -22.57 2.86 4.75
CA SER A 19 -23.58 2.46 3.77
C SER A 19 -24.17 3.64 3.01
N ILE A 20 -24.47 4.74 3.73
CA ILE A 20 -24.97 5.98 3.11
C ILE A 20 -23.90 6.65 2.22
N ALA A 21 -22.66 6.72 2.68
CA ALA A 21 -21.60 7.42 1.97
C ALA A 21 -21.10 6.68 0.72
N PHE A 22 -21.12 5.34 0.75
CA PHE A 22 -20.66 4.47 -0.32
C PHE A 22 -21.80 3.77 -1.10
N GLU A 23 -23.06 4.18 -0.86
CA GLU A 23 -24.25 3.66 -1.54
C GLU A 23 -24.34 2.13 -1.50
N SER A 24 -23.97 1.54 -0.35
CA SER A 24 -23.98 0.11 -0.10
C SER A 24 -25.12 -0.29 0.84
N THR A 25 -25.58 -1.55 0.75
CA THR A 25 -26.63 -2.07 1.62
C THR A 25 -26.06 -2.54 2.95
N MET A 26 -26.82 -2.35 4.02
CA MET A 26 -26.53 -2.82 5.36
C MET A 26 -27.71 -3.62 5.90
N ASP A 27 -27.44 -4.68 6.67
CA ASP A 27 -28.51 -5.39 7.40
C ASP A 27 -28.91 -4.62 8.67
N ASN A 28 -30.02 -3.92 8.59
CA ASN A 28 -30.54 -3.11 9.68
C ASN A 28 -30.98 -3.91 10.93
N ASN A 29 -31.18 -5.24 10.80
CA ASN A 29 -31.59 -6.08 11.92
C ASN A 29 -30.41 -6.43 12.85
N LYS A 30 -29.17 -6.24 12.41
CA LYS A 30 -27.98 -6.48 13.21
C LYS A 30 -27.81 -5.40 14.28
N SER A 31 -27.48 -5.83 15.49
CA SER A 31 -27.07 -4.94 16.58
C SER A 31 -25.62 -4.46 16.38
N ALA A 32 -25.18 -3.47 17.16
CA ALA A 32 -23.78 -3.04 17.19
C ALA A 32 -22.84 -4.21 17.56
N ASP A 33 -23.26 -5.06 18.51
CA ASP A 33 -22.54 -6.25 18.92
C ASP A 33 -22.44 -7.31 17.81
N ASP A 34 -23.50 -7.47 16.99
CA ASP A 34 -23.48 -8.41 15.88
C ASP A 34 -22.48 -7.97 14.80
N PHE A 35 -22.48 -6.69 14.42
CA PHE A 35 -21.48 -6.15 13.49
C PHE A 35 -20.06 -6.28 14.04
N PHE A 36 -19.86 -5.99 15.33
CA PHE A 36 -18.58 -6.15 15.98
C PHE A 36 -18.13 -7.61 15.98
N ARG A 37 -19.00 -8.55 16.37
CA ARG A 37 -18.69 -9.98 16.38
C ARG A 37 -18.42 -10.52 15.00
N GLU A 38 -19.15 -10.11 13.98
CA GLU A 38 -18.95 -10.56 12.61
C GLU A 38 -17.54 -10.21 12.11
N LYS A 39 -17.08 -8.99 12.39
CA LYS A 39 -15.72 -8.53 12.03
C LYS A 39 -14.61 -9.14 12.89
N THR A 40 -14.91 -9.54 14.12
CA THR A 40 -13.94 -10.09 15.08
C THR A 40 -14.12 -11.59 15.32
N SER A 41 -15.14 -12.24 14.76
CA SER A 41 -15.44 -13.68 14.99
C SER A 41 -14.45 -14.60 14.30
N ASP A 42 -13.86 -14.17 13.21
CA ASP A 42 -12.75 -14.90 12.58
C ASP A 42 -11.48 -14.54 13.34
N SER A 43 -11.04 -15.41 14.25
CA SER A 43 -9.79 -15.22 15.01
C SER A 43 -8.54 -15.06 14.15
N GLN A 44 -8.67 -15.29 12.85
CA GLN A 44 -7.64 -15.13 11.83
C GLN A 44 -7.87 -13.91 10.95
N SER A 45 -8.85 -13.06 11.26
CA SER A 45 -9.04 -11.80 10.55
C SER A 45 -8.13 -10.70 11.11
N ARG A 46 -7.80 -9.72 10.27
CA ARG A 46 -7.03 -8.56 10.72
C ARG A 46 -7.76 -7.79 11.82
N GLU A 47 -9.08 -7.66 11.72
CA GLU A 47 -9.91 -6.97 12.71
C GLU A 47 -9.87 -7.66 14.09
N ALA A 48 -9.72 -8.98 14.12
CA ALA A 48 -9.57 -9.73 15.36
C ALA A 48 -8.17 -9.63 15.96
N CYS A 49 -7.13 -9.60 15.09
CA CYS A 49 -5.73 -9.54 15.51
C CYS A 49 -5.27 -8.11 15.81
N TYR A 50 -5.76 -7.14 15.04
CA TYR A 50 -5.40 -5.73 15.17
C TYR A 50 -6.66 -4.89 15.35
N TRP A 51 -6.82 -4.30 16.55
CA TRP A 51 -7.94 -3.42 16.83
C TRP A 51 -7.93 -2.20 15.91
N GLN A 52 -9.01 -2.04 15.14
CA GLN A 52 -9.25 -0.87 14.30
C GLN A 52 -9.83 0.26 15.14
N GLU A 53 -9.12 1.35 15.25
CA GLU A 53 -9.68 2.56 15.84
C GLU A 53 -10.55 3.29 14.82
N ARG A 54 -11.70 3.79 15.29
CA ARG A 54 -12.57 4.66 14.49
C ARG A 54 -12.62 6.03 15.14
N TRP A 55 -12.20 7.02 14.38
CA TRP A 55 -12.25 8.42 14.79
C TRP A 55 -13.49 9.06 14.20
N ALA A 56 -14.31 9.73 15.03
CA ALA A 56 -15.52 10.37 14.58
C ALA A 56 -15.64 11.80 15.07
N ALA A 57 -16.31 12.61 14.25
CA ALA A 57 -16.73 13.96 14.58
C ALA A 57 -18.23 13.96 14.86
N PHE A 58 -18.60 14.54 15.99
CA PHE A 58 -19.97 14.67 16.48
C PHE A 58 -20.41 16.14 16.52
N GLU A 59 -21.69 16.38 16.51
CA GLU A 59 -22.24 17.68 16.88
C GLU A 59 -21.90 18.01 18.36
N ASP A 60 -22.30 19.18 18.82
CA ASP A 60 -22.03 19.62 20.19
C ASP A 60 -22.83 18.83 21.25
N ASP A 61 -23.85 18.05 20.83
CA ASP A 61 -24.58 17.09 21.64
C ASP A 61 -23.77 15.83 22.02
N ASN A 62 -22.63 15.60 21.33
CA ASN A 62 -21.77 14.41 21.48
C ASN A 62 -22.48 13.08 21.15
N GLU A 63 -23.61 13.10 20.49
CA GLU A 63 -24.41 11.94 20.10
C GLU A 63 -24.57 11.83 18.59
N THR A 64 -24.79 12.97 17.91
CA THR A 64 -25.03 13.02 16.48
C THR A 64 -23.71 12.91 15.70
N MET A 65 -23.40 11.71 15.21
CA MET A 65 -22.19 11.44 14.42
C MET A 65 -22.31 12.02 13.02
N MET A 66 -21.41 12.94 12.67
CA MET A 66 -21.37 13.67 11.39
C MET A 66 -20.51 12.98 10.34
N SER A 67 -19.35 12.51 10.78
CA SER A 67 -18.32 11.90 9.92
C SER A 67 -17.40 11.00 10.74
N TYR A 68 -16.75 10.06 10.07
CA TYR A 68 -15.74 9.20 10.69
C TYR A 68 -14.74 8.68 9.66
N PHE A 69 -13.67 8.06 10.14
CA PHE A 69 -12.80 7.17 9.40
C PHE A 69 -12.27 6.03 10.28
N ILE A 70 -11.76 4.99 9.64
CA ILE A 70 -11.14 3.82 10.26
C ILE A 70 -9.63 3.97 10.19
N ALA A 71 -8.93 3.66 11.28
CA ALA A 71 -7.48 3.63 11.41
C ALA A 71 -7.02 2.22 11.82
N THR A 72 -6.43 1.48 10.89
CA THR A 72 -6.02 0.09 11.08
C THR A 72 -4.50 -0.01 11.15
N PRO A 73 -3.90 -0.59 12.20
CA PRO A 73 -2.47 -0.80 12.27
C PRO A 73 -2.02 -1.95 11.37
N PHE A 74 -0.85 -1.78 10.75
CA PHE A 74 -0.17 -2.78 9.93
C PHE A 74 1.33 -2.75 10.20
N PRO A 75 2.01 -3.89 10.29
CA PRO A 75 3.45 -3.94 10.15
C PRO A 75 3.84 -3.80 8.68
N VAL A 76 4.84 -2.94 8.38
CA VAL A 76 5.33 -2.71 7.02
C VAL A 76 6.84 -2.76 6.98
N HIS A 77 7.39 -3.07 5.81
CA HIS A 77 8.81 -3.02 5.53
C HIS A 77 9.21 -1.62 5.05
N PHE A 78 10.29 -1.08 5.60
CA PHE A 78 10.94 0.15 5.16
C PHE A 78 12.44 0.07 5.37
N ASP A 79 13.23 0.15 4.28
CA ASP A 79 14.70 0.20 4.31
C ASP A 79 15.32 -0.83 5.29
N GLN A 80 14.96 -2.11 5.13
CA GLN A 80 15.38 -3.26 5.95
C GLN A 80 14.86 -3.25 7.40
N HIS A 81 13.96 -2.35 7.75
CA HIS A 81 13.33 -2.30 9.06
C HIS A 81 11.84 -2.66 8.98
N ASN A 82 11.36 -3.30 10.04
CA ASN A 82 9.93 -3.49 10.25
C ASN A 82 9.41 -2.33 11.10
N CYS A 83 8.39 -1.66 10.64
CA CYS A 83 7.82 -0.51 11.34
C CYS A 83 6.29 -0.51 11.30
N LYS A 84 5.69 0.33 12.13
CA LYS A 84 4.24 0.43 12.27
C LYS A 84 3.67 1.46 11.29
N MET A 85 2.70 1.02 10.51
CA MET A 85 1.90 1.88 9.63
C MET A 85 0.45 1.87 10.08
N ILE A 86 -0.25 2.98 9.89
CA ILE A 86 -1.70 3.08 10.10
C ILE A 86 -2.38 3.29 8.74
N GLY A 87 -3.16 2.31 8.33
CA GLY A 87 -4.01 2.42 7.13
C GLY A 87 -5.29 3.17 7.44
N ILE A 88 -5.62 4.19 6.62
CA ILE A 88 -6.84 4.96 6.73
C ILE A 88 -7.84 4.47 5.69
N GLY A 89 -8.99 3.99 6.17
CA GLY A 89 -10.09 3.52 5.34
C GLY A 89 -11.44 4.06 5.79
N GLY A 90 -12.50 3.77 5.03
CA GLY A 90 -13.87 4.06 5.41
C GLY A 90 -14.17 5.54 5.69
N VAL A 91 -13.47 6.46 5.02
CA VAL A 91 -13.62 7.92 5.25
C VAL A 91 -15.00 8.37 4.78
N ALA A 92 -15.91 8.59 5.70
CA ALA A 92 -17.30 8.88 5.42
C ALA A 92 -17.81 10.15 6.12
N THR A 93 -18.70 10.88 5.44
CA THR A 93 -19.39 12.04 5.97
C THR A 93 -20.83 12.05 5.45
N LEU A 94 -21.81 12.19 6.33
CA LEU A 94 -23.19 12.34 5.93
C LEU A 94 -23.38 13.57 5.03
N PRO A 95 -24.20 13.51 3.96
CA PRO A 95 -24.33 14.59 2.97
C PRO A 95 -24.60 15.97 3.57
N GLN A 96 -25.47 16.07 4.58
CA GLN A 96 -25.83 17.32 5.24
C GLN A 96 -24.69 17.94 6.07
N TYR A 97 -23.67 17.17 6.43
CA TYR A 97 -22.49 17.64 7.18
C TYR A 97 -21.23 17.82 6.33
N ARG A 98 -21.34 17.59 5.01
CA ARG A 98 -20.20 17.79 4.11
C ARG A 98 -19.74 19.25 4.13
N ARG A 99 -18.42 19.48 3.97
CA ARG A 99 -17.76 20.79 3.98
C ARG A 99 -17.76 21.53 5.32
N GLN A 100 -18.22 20.90 6.39
CA GLN A 100 -18.18 21.47 7.76
C GLN A 100 -16.90 21.15 8.52
N GLY A 101 -15.95 20.43 7.92
CA GLY A 101 -14.61 20.20 8.48
C GLY A 101 -14.49 18.99 9.41
N GLY A 102 -15.51 18.12 9.52
CA GLY A 102 -15.51 16.94 10.42
C GLY A 102 -14.30 16.02 10.21
N ILE A 103 -14.01 15.60 8.96
CA ILE A 103 -12.84 14.76 8.65
C ILE A 103 -11.51 15.49 8.95
N ARG A 104 -11.43 16.81 8.69
CA ARG A 104 -10.25 17.59 9.06
C ARG A 104 -10.02 17.58 10.56
N ALA A 105 -11.08 17.75 11.35
CA ALA A 105 -11.00 17.69 12.80
C ALA A 105 -10.58 16.30 13.29
N CYS A 106 -11.09 15.22 12.67
CA CYS A 106 -10.65 13.86 12.95
C CYS A 106 -9.15 13.65 12.68
N PHE A 107 -8.63 14.09 11.51
CA PHE A 107 -7.18 14.02 11.23
C PHE A 107 -6.36 14.84 12.21
N ARG A 108 -6.82 16.03 12.60
CA ARG A 108 -6.13 16.90 13.57
C ARG A 108 -5.99 16.25 14.96
N ALA A 109 -6.94 15.39 15.34
CA ALA A 109 -6.86 14.62 16.58
C ALA A 109 -6.09 13.29 16.40
N ALA A 110 -6.30 12.61 15.30
CA ALA A 110 -5.76 11.27 15.08
C ALA A 110 -4.26 11.24 14.76
N LEU A 111 -3.74 12.20 13.96
CA LEU A 111 -2.33 12.19 13.56
C LEU A 111 -1.37 12.32 14.73
N PRO A 112 -1.56 13.23 15.71
CA PRO A 112 -0.75 13.27 16.93
C PRO A 112 -0.91 12.00 17.80
N ASP A 113 -2.11 11.41 17.86
CA ASP A 113 -2.34 10.14 18.57
C ASP A 113 -1.56 8.98 17.92
N MET A 114 -1.53 8.91 16.59
CA MET A 114 -0.71 7.92 15.85
C MET A 114 0.78 8.08 16.17
N TYR A 115 1.29 9.33 16.20
CA TYR A 115 2.67 9.63 16.60
C TYR A 115 2.95 9.13 18.02
N SER A 116 2.09 9.45 18.99
CA SER A 116 2.24 9.04 20.39
C SER A 116 2.22 7.52 20.58
N LYS A 117 1.59 6.79 19.65
CA LYS A 117 1.53 5.32 19.63
C LYS A 117 2.65 4.65 18.85
N GLY A 118 3.64 5.43 18.41
CA GLY A 118 4.82 4.95 17.72
C GLY A 118 4.57 4.52 16.27
N ALA A 119 3.56 5.08 15.61
CA ALA A 119 3.40 4.88 14.17
C ALA A 119 4.52 5.61 13.42
N THR A 120 5.09 4.95 12.40
CA THR A 120 6.11 5.50 11.51
C THR A 120 5.47 6.15 10.29
N PHE A 121 4.48 5.47 9.71
CA PHE A 121 3.77 5.89 8.51
C PHE A 121 2.26 5.82 8.68
N SER A 122 1.54 6.54 7.81
CA SER A 122 0.13 6.32 7.53
C SER A 122 -0.09 6.24 6.03
N TYR A 123 -0.95 5.31 5.59
CA TYR A 123 -1.29 5.09 4.19
C TYR A 123 -2.78 5.22 3.96
N LEU A 124 -3.17 5.57 2.73
CA LEU A 124 -4.56 5.53 2.29
C LEU A 124 -4.66 5.39 0.76
N TYR A 125 -5.81 4.93 0.30
CA TYR A 125 -6.18 4.97 -1.11
C TYR A 125 -7.11 6.16 -1.36
N PRO A 126 -6.69 7.15 -2.16
CA PRO A 126 -7.43 8.39 -2.28
C PRO A 126 -8.60 8.29 -3.26
N PHE A 127 -9.78 8.77 -2.88
CA PHE A 127 -10.81 9.17 -3.84
C PHE A 127 -10.48 10.53 -4.52
N SER A 128 -9.63 11.32 -3.85
CA SER A 128 -9.11 12.60 -4.34
C SER A 128 -7.75 12.89 -3.71
N THR A 129 -6.70 12.92 -4.51
CA THR A 129 -5.35 13.25 -4.05
C THR A 129 -5.27 14.67 -3.49
N ALA A 130 -5.91 15.64 -4.16
CA ALA A 130 -5.96 17.03 -3.70
C ALA A 130 -6.63 17.20 -2.32
N TYR A 131 -7.58 16.30 -1.99
CA TYR A 131 -8.22 16.31 -0.69
C TYR A 131 -7.26 15.85 0.41
N TYR A 132 -6.58 14.73 0.21
CA TYR A 132 -5.70 14.14 1.23
C TYR A 132 -4.35 14.85 1.35
N ARG A 133 -3.89 15.56 0.32
CA ARG A 133 -2.75 16.47 0.42
C ARG A 133 -2.90 17.48 1.54
N LYS A 134 -4.11 17.93 1.84
CA LYS A 134 -4.41 18.85 2.96
C LYS A 134 -4.09 18.27 4.35
N PHE A 135 -3.89 16.98 4.43
CA PHE A 135 -3.55 16.25 5.67
C PHE A 135 -2.12 15.73 5.67
N GLY A 136 -1.28 16.16 4.73
CA GLY A 136 0.13 15.78 4.65
C GLY A 136 0.41 14.46 3.90
N TYR A 137 -0.58 13.88 3.21
CA TYR A 137 -0.37 12.71 2.36
C TYR A 137 0.10 13.10 0.96
N GLU A 138 0.94 12.24 0.34
CA GLU A 138 1.35 12.40 -1.05
C GLU A 138 1.39 11.05 -1.77
N MET A 139 1.24 11.09 -3.09
CA MET A 139 1.33 9.93 -3.97
C MET A 139 2.72 9.30 -3.85
N CYS A 140 2.78 7.97 -3.70
CA CYS A 140 4.04 7.31 -3.36
C CYS A 140 4.27 5.98 -4.07
N CYS A 141 3.27 5.41 -4.68
CA CYS A 141 3.39 4.12 -5.35
C CYS A 141 2.81 4.20 -6.76
N GLU A 142 3.63 3.83 -7.73
CA GLU A 142 3.24 3.68 -9.12
C GLU A 142 3.36 2.22 -9.53
N ARG A 143 2.46 1.76 -10.38
CA ARG A 143 2.50 0.43 -10.96
C ARG A 143 2.36 0.50 -12.47
N TYR A 144 3.02 -0.42 -13.15
CA TYR A 144 2.71 -0.77 -14.52
C TYR A 144 1.56 -1.76 -14.54
N GLN A 145 0.46 -1.40 -15.19
CA GLN A 145 -0.60 -2.33 -15.55
C GLN A 145 -0.37 -2.80 -16.97
N TYR A 146 -0.03 -4.07 -17.11
CA TYR A 146 0.12 -4.73 -18.39
C TYR A 146 -1.19 -5.39 -18.79
N ASN A 147 -1.56 -5.22 -20.06
CA ASN A 147 -2.61 -6.00 -20.70
C ASN A 147 -1.98 -6.76 -21.87
N VAL A 148 -1.94 -8.08 -21.79
CA VAL A 148 -1.15 -8.93 -22.69
C VAL A 148 -2.06 -9.91 -23.41
N LEU A 149 -1.97 -9.95 -24.74
CA LEU A 149 -2.62 -10.94 -25.58
C LEU A 149 -2.03 -12.32 -25.27
N LEU A 150 -2.84 -13.27 -24.81
CA LEU A 150 -2.36 -14.55 -24.30
C LEU A 150 -1.64 -15.38 -25.39
N SER A 151 -2.11 -15.32 -26.62
CA SER A 151 -1.48 -16.02 -27.76
C SER A 151 -0.13 -15.40 -28.16
N ALA A 152 0.16 -14.15 -27.79
CA ALA A 152 1.44 -13.50 -28.06
C ALA A 152 2.51 -13.81 -26.99
N ILE A 153 2.13 -14.42 -25.86
CA ILE A 153 3.10 -14.85 -24.84
C ILE A 153 4.00 -15.94 -25.44
N PRO A 154 5.33 -15.79 -25.34
CA PRO A 154 6.26 -16.78 -25.92
C PRO A 154 6.12 -18.15 -25.25
N ASN A 155 6.30 -19.19 -26.05
CA ASN A 155 6.40 -20.55 -25.55
C ASN A 155 7.85 -20.82 -25.11
N VAL A 156 8.12 -20.76 -23.83
CA VAL A 156 9.42 -21.02 -23.24
C VAL A 156 9.47 -22.42 -22.68
N HIS A 157 10.52 -23.18 -22.99
CA HIS A 157 10.73 -24.48 -22.38
C HIS A 157 11.10 -24.32 -20.90
N LEU A 158 10.32 -24.95 -20.03
CA LEU A 158 10.51 -24.91 -18.58
C LEU A 158 10.58 -26.34 -18.05
N GLU A 159 11.54 -26.60 -17.16
CA GLU A 159 11.65 -27.91 -16.49
C GLU A 159 10.75 -28.00 -15.24
N GLY A 160 10.31 -26.85 -14.71
CA GLY A 160 9.43 -26.76 -13.56
C GLY A 160 7.96 -27.04 -13.92
N SER A 161 7.10 -26.96 -12.92
CA SER A 161 5.66 -27.26 -13.06
C SER A 161 4.78 -26.28 -12.31
N CYS A 162 3.57 -26.10 -12.83
CA CYS A 162 2.52 -25.27 -12.23
C CYS A 162 1.49 -26.13 -11.52
N TYR A 163 1.02 -25.65 -10.37
CA TYR A 163 0.08 -26.35 -9.51
C TYR A 163 -1.09 -25.44 -9.18
N LEU A 164 -2.31 -25.88 -9.44
CA LEU A 164 -3.53 -25.21 -9.00
C LEU A 164 -3.67 -25.37 -7.49
N VAL A 165 -3.90 -24.26 -6.80
CA VAL A 165 -4.25 -24.27 -5.37
C VAL A 165 -5.70 -24.72 -5.23
N GLU A 166 -5.91 -25.81 -4.53
CA GLU A 166 -7.23 -26.41 -4.28
C GLU A 166 -7.40 -26.66 -2.77
N PRO A 167 -8.64 -26.73 -2.28
CA PRO A 167 -8.90 -27.20 -0.92
C PRO A 167 -8.16 -28.53 -0.67
N ASN A 168 -7.54 -28.68 0.49
CA ASN A 168 -6.76 -29.85 0.90
C ASN A 168 -5.39 -30.04 0.23
N LYS A 169 -4.95 -29.14 -0.66
CA LYS A 169 -3.58 -29.10 -1.16
C LYS A 169 -2.84 -27.91 -0.53
N TYR A 170 -1.81 -28.19 0.24
CA TYR A 170 -1.08 -27.18 1.00
C TYR A 170 0.01 -26.52 0.15
N TYR A 171 -0.24 -25.31 -0.30
CA TYR A 171 0.76 -24.45 -0.96
C TYR A 171 1.05 -23.15 -0.17
N LEU A 172 0.59 -23.09 1.09
CA LEU A 172 0.74 -21.91 1.91
C LEU A 172 2.20 -21.48 2.08
N ASP A 173 3.07 -22.44 2.44
CA ASP A 173 4.50 -22.18 2.65
C ASP A 173 5.19 -21.75 1.35
N ASP A 174 4.75 -22.27 0.20
CA ASP A 174 5.28 -21.88 -1.10
C ASP A 174 4.92 -20.44 -1.44
N ILE A 175 3.67 -20.05 -1.21
CA ILE A 175 3.17 -18.69 -1.43
C ILE A 175 3.85 -17.71 -0.48
N LYS A 176 4.00 -18.06 0.81
CA LYS A 176 4.74 -17.25 1.79
C LYS A 176 6.16 -16.96 1.34
N LYS A 177 6.92 -17.99 0.95
CA LYS A 177 8.31 -17.82 0.50
C LYS A 177 8.44 -16.86 -0.68
N VAL A 178 7.53 -16.95 -1.65
CA VAL A 178 7.54 -16.04 -2.80
C VAL A 178 7.18 -14.62 -2.37
N TYR A 179 6.15 -14.45 -1.52
CA TYR A 179 5.72 -13.15 -1.03
C TYR A 179 6.80 -12.46 -0.18
N GLU A 180 7.43 -13.20 0.73
CA GLU A 180 8.52 -12.72 1.59
C GLU A 180 9.72 -12.18 0.80
N THR A 181 10.01 -12.77 -0.38
CA THR A 181 11.05 -12.25 -1.27
C THR A 181 10.75 -10.83 -1.72
N TRP A 182 9.50 -10.55 -2.08
CA TRP A 182 9.06 -9.21 -2.47
C TRP A 182 8.96 -8.28 -1.26
N GLN A 183 8.41 -8.75 -0.16
CA GLN A 183 8.29 -8.00 1.09
C GLN A 183 9.65 -7.42 1.53
N ASN A 184 10.72 -8.21 1.41
CA ASN A 184 12.07 -7.78 1.79
C ASN A 184 12.75 -6.87 0.76
N LEU A 185 12.25 -6.86 -0.49
CA LEU A 185 12.80 -6.04 -1.57
C LEU A 185 12.13 -4.67 -1.69
N TYR A 186 10.83 -4.58 -1.39
CA TYR A 186 10.04 -3.38 -1.64
C TYR A 186 9.70 -2.64 -0.35
N ASN A 187 10.02 -1.34 -0.32
CA ASN A 187 9.52 -0.44 0.73
C ASN A 187 7.99 -0.38 0.69
N MET A 188 7.38 -0.23 1.86
CA MET A 188 5.95 -0.05 2.07
C MET A 188 5.10 -1.32 1.92
N MET A 189 5.69 -2.47 1.55
CA MET A 189 4.94 -3.73 1.57
C MET A 189 4.56 -4.11 3.00
N ILE A 190 3.33 -4.58 3.14
CA ILE A 190 2.82 -5.09 4.41
C ILE A 190 3.51 -6.41 4.72
N ILE A 191 3.94 -6.57 5.96
CA ILE A 191 4.46 -7.81 6.49
C ILE A 191 3.26 -8.68 6.85
N ASN A 192 3.02 -9.70 6.02
CA ASN A 192 1.88 -10.57 6.19
C ASN A 192 2.13 -11.59 7.31
N GLU A 193 1.18 -11.70 8.22
CA GLU A 193 1.11 -12.76 9.21
C GLU A 193 0.27 -13.94 8.69
N ASP A 194 0.29 -15.07 9.38
CA ASP A 194 -0.36 -16.31 8.94
C ASP A 194 -1.84 -16.15 8.63
N PHE A 195 -2.56 -15.36 9.43
CA PHE A 195 -3.99 -15.14 9.23
C PHE A 195 -4.31 -14.39 7.92
N GLU A 196 -3.35 -13.66 7.35
CA GLU A 196 -3.56 -12.90 6.11
C GLU A 196 -3.50 -13.79 4.86
N TYR A 197 -3.02 -15.02 5.01
CA TYR A 197 -3.02 -16.04 3.96
C TYR A 197 -4.25 -16.96 4.01
N THR A 198 -5.24 -16.67 4.85
CA THR A 198 -6.46 -17.51 4.96
C THR A 198 -7.22 -17.65 3.65
N TRP A 199 -7.12 -16.65 2.76
CA TRP A 199 -7.69 -16.72 1.41
C TRP A 199 -7.14 -17.90 0.61
N VAL A 200 -5.87 -18.30 0.83
CA VAL A 200 -5.27 -19.50 0.21
C VAL A 200 -5.94 -20.77 0.73
N LEU A 201 -6.11 -20.85 2.05
CA LEU A 201 -6.69 -22.03 2.70
C LEU A 201 -8.18 -22.20 2.41
N LYS A 202 -8.90 -21.10 2.25
CA LYS A 202 -10.34 -21.06 1.96
C LYS A 202 -10.65 -21.09 0.44
N SER A 203 -9.64 -21.02 -0.43
CA SER A 203 -9.81 -20.96 -1.87
C SER A 203 -10.42 -22.25 -2.40
N ASN A 204 -11.52 -22.10 -3.14
CA ASN A 204 -12.14 -23.18 -3.89
C ASN A 204 -12.44 -22.70 -5.32
N PRO A 205 -11.55 -22.97 -6.28
CA PRO A 205 -11.67 -22.42 -7.64
C PRO A 205 -12.97 -22.83 -8.34
N ALA A 206 -13.50 -24.03 -8.04
CA ALA A 206 -14.77 -24.49 -8.63
C ALA A 206 -15.99 -23.72 -8.10
N LYS A 207 -15.93 -23.22 -6.86
CA LYS A 207 -17.00 -22.45 -6.23
C LYS A 207 -16.86 -20.94 -6.46
N ASP A 208 -15.65 -20.43 -6.24
CA ASP A 208 -15.40 -18.99 -6.13
C ASP A 208 -15.02 -18.38 -7.48
N GLN A 209 -14.66 -19.20 -8.48
CA GLN A 209 -14.16 -18.78 -9.79
C GLN A 209 -12.92 -17.87 -9.69
N ILE A 210 -12.14 -18.07 -8.62
CA ILE A 210 -10.86 -17.43 -8.37
C ILE A 210 -9.79 -18.52 -8.40
N PHE A 211 -8.80 -18.37 -9.26
CA PHE A 211 -7.82 -19.39 -9.55
C PHE A 211 -6.44 -18.92 -9.09
N THR A 212 -5.84 -19.66 -8.18
CA THR A 212 -4.47 -19.43 -7.72
C THR A 212 -3.56 -20.55 -8.21
N TYR A 213 -2.45 -20.19 -8.84
CA TYR A 213 -1.42 -21.14 -9.28
C TYR A 213 -0.09 -20.82 -8.62
N VAL A 214 0.63 -21.88 -8.27
CA VAL A 214 2.03 -21.79 -7.81
C VAL A 214 2.92 -22.46 -8.86
N TYR A 215 3.99 -21.79 -9.27
CA TYR A 215 5.03 -22.39 -10.10
C TYR A 215 6.21 -22.80 -9.22
N LYS A 216 6.71 -24.02 -9.42
CA LYS A 216 7.91 -24.58 -8.79
C LYS A 216 8.93 -25.00 -9.85
N SER A 217 10.22 -24.79 -9.55
CA SER A 217 11.31 -25.32 -10.36
C SER A 217 11.29 -26.87 -10.36
N LYS A 218 12.13 -27.50 -11.18
CA LYS A 218 12.29 -28.95 -11.21
C LYS A 218 12.68 -29.55 -9.86
N ASP A 219 13.39 -28.78 -9.04
CA ASP A 219 13.83 -29.16 -7.69
C ASP A 219 12.75 -28.93 -6.62
N GLY A 220 11.53 -28.54 -7.02
CA GLY A 220 10.41 -28.28 -6.13
C GLY A 220 10.46 -26.94 -5.39
N ILE A 221 11.38 -26.02 -5.77
CA ILE A 221 11.52 -24.70 -5.14
C ILE A 221 10.43 -23.78 -5.70
N PRO A 222 9.61 -23.13 -4.85
CA PRO A 222 8.61 -22.18 -5.31
C PRO A 222 9.28 -20.94 -5.90
N LYS A 223 8.89 -20.60 -7.13
CA LYS A 223 9.46 -19.49 -7.91
C LYS A 223 8.45 -18.40 -8.26
N GLY A 224 7.15 -18.68 -8.11
CA GLY A 224 6.13 -17.70 -8.37
C GLY A 224 4.75 -18.20 -7.99
N PHE A 225 3.84 -17.25 -7.77
CA PHE A 225 2.40 -17.53 -7.70
C PHE A 225 1.61 -16.39 -8.32
N MET A 226 0.45 -16.72 -8.85
CA MET A 226 -0.53 -15.73 -9.31
C MET A 226 -1.95 -16.14 -8.93
N THR A 227 -2.79 -15.13 -8.74
CA THR A 227 -4.24 -15.32 -8.57
C THR A 227 -4.95 -14.56 -9.66
N TYR A 228 -5.83 -15.20 -10.41
CA TYR A 228 -6.65 -14.53 -11.40
C TYR A 228 -8.14 -14.89 -11.28
N GLN A 229 -8.95 -14.06 -11.87
CA GLN A 229 -10.40 -14.23 -12.05
C GLN A 229 -10.80 -13.77 -13.45
N LEU A 230 -12.00 -14.14 -13.88
CA LEU A 230 -12.56 -13.65 -15.13
C LEU A 230 -12.90 -12.15 -15.04
N ASP A 231 -12.50 -11.40 -16.06
CA ASP A 231 -12.96 -10.04 -16.28
C ASP A 231 -13.91 -10.01 -17.48
N GLN A 232 -15.18 -9.78 -17.19
CA GLN A 232 -16.25 -9.74 -18.20
C GLN A 232 -16.67 -8.32 -18.58
N SER A 233 -15.93 -7.29 -18.11
CA SER A 233 -16.33 -5.88 -18.23
C SER A 233 -16.53 -5.40 -19.66
N ASN A 234 -15.88 -6.04 -20.65
CA ASN A 234 -15.93 -5.64 -22.06
C ASN A 234 -16.55 -6.70 -23.00
N GLY A 235 -17.32 -7.65 -22.46
CA GLY A 235 -17.94 -8.72 -23.26
C GLY A 235 -16.96 -9.77 -23.77
N ASN A 236 -15.67 -9.61 -23.59
CA ASN A 236 -14.63 -10.57 -23.88
C ASN A 236 -14.28 -11.38 -22.61
N ARG A 237 -13.89 -12.62 -22.78
CA ARG A 237 -13.41 -13.45 -21.67
C ARG A 237 -11.95 -13.13 -21.39
N ASN A 238 -11.70 -12.03 -20.69
CA ASN A 238 -10.37 -11.63 -20.26
C ASN A 238 -10.06 -12.14 -18.85
N LEU A 239 -8.79 -12.19 -18.52
CA LEU A 239 -8.30 -12.56 -17.19
C LEU A 239 -7.80 -11.32 -16.46
N LYS A 240 -8.19 -11.16 -15.20
CA LYS A 240 -7.63 -10.15 -14.31
C LYS A 240 -6.83 -10.85 -13.21
N CYS A 241 -5.51 -10.70 -13.27
CA CYS A 241 -4.63 -11.15 -12.18
C CYS A 241 -4.65 -10.13 -11.05
N THR A 242 -5.11 -10.57 -9.90
CA THR A 242 -5.13 -9.76 -8.66
C THR A 242 -3.85 -9.91 -7.84
N ARG A 243 -3.10 -10.99 -8.08
CA ARG A 243 -1.77 -11.25 -7.52
C ARG A 243 -0.88 -11.82 -8.61
N PHE A 244 0.37 -11.34 -8.70
CA PHE A 244 1.35 -11.81 -9.68
C PHE A 244 2.76 -11.59 -9.12
N PHE A 245 3.29 -12.59 -8.45
CA PHE A 245 4.56 -12.53 -7.72
C PHE A 245 5.51 -13.63 -8.19
N PHE A 246 6.77 -13.28 -8.38
CA PHE A 246 7.81 -14.22 -8.81
C PHE A 246 9.17 -13.84 -8.21
N THR A 247 10.07 -14.81 -8.07
CA THR A 247 11.38 -14.58 -7.44
C THR A 247 12.48 -14.32 -8.47
N ASP A 248 12.30 -14.83 -9.70
CA ASP A 248 13.28 -14.75 -10.77
C ASP A 248 12.62 -14.91 -12.15
N THR A 249 13.45 -14.91 -13.20
CA THR A 249 13.01 -15.05 -14.60
C THR A 249 12.32 -16.39 -14.86
N GLU A 250 12.75 -17.48 -14.23
CA GLU A 250 12.11 -18.80 -14.37
C GLU A 250 10.68 -18.73 -13.82
N GLY A 251 10.50 -18.18 -12.61
CA GLY A 251 9.19 -17.98 -12.00
C GLY A 251 8.28 -17.11 -12.85
N PHE A 252 8.81 -16.00 -13.40
CA PHE A 252 8.05 -15.12 -14.30
C PHE A 252 7.55 -15.89 -15.53
N HIS A 253 8.41 -16.59 -16.24
CA HIS A 253 8.02 -17.38 -17.41
C HIS A 253 7.09 -18.54 -17.04
N GLY A 254 7.24 -19.12 -15.84
CA GLY A 254 6.35 -20.13 -15.31
C GLY A 254 4.92 -19.62 -15.17
N LEU A 255 4.72 -18.43 -14.64
CA LEU A 255 3.40 -17.80 -14.54
C LEU A 255 2.83 -17.43 -15.91
N LEU A 256 3.66 -16.90 -16.81
CA LEU A 256 3.24 -16.60 -18.18
C LEU A 256 2.83 -17.86 -18.96
N SER A 257 3.47 -19.01 -18.71
CA SER A 257 3.11 -20.27 -19.37
C SER A 257 1.70 -20.72 -19.05
N ILE A 258 1.23 -20.49 -17.80
CA ILE A 258 -0.17 -20.76 -17.43
C ILE A 258 -1.11 -19.85 -18.21
N LEU A 259 -0.83 -18.54 -18.23
CA LEU A 259 -1.66 -17.58 -18.96
C LEU A 259 -1.73 -17.95 -20.45
N ARG A 260 -0.60 -18.32 -21.06
CA ARG A 260 -0.55 -18.79 -22.45
C ARG A 260 -1.44 -20.04 -22.67
N SER A 261 -1.43 -20.99 -21.74
CA SER A 261 -2.22 -22.23 -21.87
C SER A 261 -3.73 -21.98 -21.94
N LEU A 262 -4.18 -20.80 -21.47
CA LEU A 262 -5.59 -20.38 -21.47
C LEU A 262 -5.96 -19.59 -22.75
N SER A 263 -5.06 -19.46 -23.72
CA SER A 263 -5.26 -18.65 -24.92
C SER A 263 -6.31 -19.19 -25.89
N SER A 264 -6.76 -20.45 -25.75
CA SER A 264 -7.89 -21.02 -26.52
C SER A 264 -9.24 -20.44 -26.07
N ASP A 265 -9.38 -20.09 -24.80
CA ASP A 265 -10.65 -19.71 -24.18
C ASP A 265 -10.69 -18.22 -23.77
N HIS A 266 -9.54 -17.59 -23.65
CA HIS A 266 -9.38 -16.21 -23.20
C HIS A 266 -8.47 -15.41 -24.14
N LEU A 267 -8.72 -14.09 -24.22
CA LEU A 267 -8.00 -13.23 -25.16
C LEU A 267 -6.83 -12.50 -24.49
N TYR A 268 -7.09 -11.79 -23.42
CA TYR A 268 -6.09 -10.99 -22.71
C TYR A 268 -6.00 -11.38 -21.24
N ALA A 269 -4.80 -11.14 -20.65
CA ALA A 269 -4.61 -11.07 -19.23
C ALA A 269 -4.11 -9.70 -18.82
N THR A 270 -4.71 -9.14 -17.76
CA THR A 270 -4.24 -7.91 -17.12
C THR A 270 -3.57 -8.27 -15.79
N PHE A 271 -2.37 -7.73 -15.54
CA PHE A 271 -1.66 -7.86 -14.28
C PHE A 271 -0.83 -6.61 -14.00
N GLU A 272 -0.46 -6.42 -12.73
CA GLU A 272 0.25 -5.24 -12.26
C GLU A 272 1.65 -5.61 -11.75
N LEU A 273 2.63 -4.77 -12.09
CA LEU A 273 4.01 -4.88 -11.61
C LEU A 273 4.50 -3.53 -11.11
N PRO A 274 5.42 -3.48 -10.13
CA PRO A 274 6.06 -2.25 -9.71
C PRO A 274 6.92 -1.67 -10.85
N THR A 275 7.09 -0.35 -10.87
CA THR A 275 7.69 0.38 -12.00
C THR A 275 9.19 0.14 -12.21
N ASN A 276 9.86 -0.49 -11.26
CA ASN A 276 11.23 -0.97 -11.45
C ASN A 276 11.33 -2.29 -12.24
N LEU A 277 10.19 -2.97 -12.48
CA LEU A 277 10.12 -4.20 -13.28
C LEU A 277 9.47 -3.92 -14.64
N ASN A 278 10.25 -3.39 -15.57
CA ASN A 278 9.79 -3.23 -16.94
C ASN A 278 9.99 -4.53 -17.73
N ILE A 279 8.92 -5.29 -17.91
CA ILE A 279 8.90 -6.56 -18.65
C ILE A 279 8.73 -6.38 -20.16
N THR A 280 8.54 -5.16 -20.62
CA THR A 280 8.35 -4.81 -22.03
C THR A 280 9.35 -5.50 -22.96
N PRO A 281 10.67 -5.47 -22.69
CA PRO A 281 11.65 -6.13 -23.55
C PRO A 281 11.58 -7.66 -23.54
N LEU A 282 10.89 -8.25 -22.56
CA LEU A 282 10.76 -9.71 -22.43
C LEU A 282 9.58 -10.27 -23.23
N LEU A 283 8.72 -9.40 -23.77
CA LEU A 283 7.56 -9.77 -24.59
C LEU A 283 7.91 -9.47 -26.05
N PRO A 284 8.08 -10.50 -26.90
CA PRO A 284 8.63 -10.34 -28.25
C PRO A 284 7.68 -9.66 -29.22
N GLU A 285 6.37 -9.69 -28.96
CA GLU A 285 5.36 -9.16 -29.87
C GLU A 285 4.79 -7.83 -29.35
N TRP A 286 5.16 -6.75 -30.04
CA TRP A 286 4.70 -5.38 -29.79
C TRP A 286 3.76 -4.86 -30.87
N SER A 287 3.27 -5.75 -31.73
CA SER A 287 2.29 -5.36 -32.74
C SER A 287 1.02 -4.81 -32.10
N LEU A 288 0.29 -4.05 -32.88
CA LEU A 288 -0.94 -3.37 -32.47
C LEU A 288 -1.88 -4.32 -31.72
N GLY A 289 -2.07 -4.07 -30.43
CA GLY A 289 -2.97 -4.81 -29.56
C GLY A 289 -2.39 -6.02 -28.85
N ALA A 290 -1.15 -6.44 -29.12
CA ALA A 290 -0.56 -7.61 -28.46
C ALA A 290 -0.19 -7.32 -27.00
N VAL A 291 0.37 -6.13 -26.75
CA VAL A 291 0.72 -5.66 -25.38
C VAL A 291 0.37 -4.18 -25.24
N SER A 292 -0.23 -3.82 -24.14
CA SER A 292 -0.32 -2.44 -23.69
C SER A 292 0.16 -2.32 -22.25
N CYS A 293 0.77 -1.20 -21.91
CA CYS A 293 1.26 -0.89 -20.58
C CYS A 293 0.82 0.52 -20.20
N HIS A 294 0.14 0.64 -19.07
CA HIS A 294 -0.28 1.91 -18.50
C HIS A 294 0.31 2.08 -17.10
N THR A 295 0.82 3.27 -16.80
CA THR A 295 1.20 3.62 -15.44
C THR A 295 0.00 4.14 -14.70
N HIS A 296 -0.26 3.64 -13.51
CA HIS A 296 -1.25 4.21 -12.63
C HIS A 296 -0.71 4.36 -11.20
N PHE A 297 -1.27 5.33 -10.49
CA PHE A 297 -0.90 5.60 -9.12
C PHE A 297 -1.80 4.80 -8.18
N CYS A 298 -1.19 4.23 -7.15
CA CYS A 298 -1.91 3.54 -6.10
C CYS A 298 -1.36 3.89 -4.72
N GLY A 299 -2.26 4.42 -3.90
CA GLY A 299 -1.94 4.78 -2.53
C GLY A 299 -1.21 6.11 -2.35
N MET A 300 -1.41 6.68 -1.17
CA MET A 300 -0.69 7.84 -0.66
C MET A 300 -0.04 7.49 0.67
N VAL A 301 1.13 8.07 0.92
CA VAL A 301 1.87 7.93 2.17
C VAL A 301 1.92 9.26 2.91
N ARG A 302 1.96 9.18 4.23
CA ARG A 302 2.35 10.24 5.14
C ARG A 302 3.35 9.69 6.15
N VAL A 303 4.47 10.36 6.34
CA VAL A 303 5.38 10.13 7.46
C VAL A 303 4.70 10.66 8.72
N ILE A 304 4.60 9.83 9.74
CA ILE A 304 4.07 10.18 11.07
C ILE A 304 5.19 10.58 12.01
N ASN A 305 6.35 9.91 11.95
CA ASN A 305 7.50 10.22 12.79
C ASN A 305 8.74 10.45 11.92
N VAL A 306 9.03 11.73 11.66
CA VAL A 306 10.16 12.15 10.81
C VAL A 306 11.50 11.65 11.36
N LYS A 307 11.76 11.84 12.65
CA LYS A 307 13.03 11.42 13.26
C LYS A 307 13.24 9.91 13.09
N GLN A 308 12.24 9.11 13.41
CA GLN A 308 12.31 7.65 13.30
C GLN A 308 12.57 7.20 11.87
N VAL A 309 11.91 7.82 10.88
CA VAL A 309 12.14 7.50 9.45
C VAL A 309 13.57 7.83 9.04
N LEU A 310 14.11 8.98 9.47
CA LEU A 310 15.49 9.37 9.20
C LEU A 310 16.52 8.43 9.85
N GLU A 311 16.23 7.92 11.05
CA GLU A 311 17.07 6.93 11.74
C GLU A 311 17.09 5.57 11.05
N MET A 312 16.00 5.18 10.37
CA MET A 312 15.86 3.90 9.67
C MET A 312 16.27 3.95 8.20
N ALA A 313 16.26 5.13 7.58
CA ALA A 313 16.49 5.30 6.15
C ALA A 313 17.87 4.77 5.73
N ILE A 314 17.92 4.14 4.55
CA ILE A 314 19.18 3.82 3.87
C ILE A 314 19.57 5.04 3.03
N TYR A 315 20.82 5.44 3.16
CA TYR A 315 21.46 6.55 2.46
C TYR A 315 22.37 6.03 1.34
N ARG A 316 23.07 6.91 0.65
CA ARG A 316 24.11 6.55 -0.32
C ARG A 316 25.48 7.08 0.13
N GLY A 317 26.36 6.15 0.54
CA GLY A 317 27.72 6.44 0.99
C GLY A 317 27.78 7.04 2.39
N SER A 318 28.51 8.12 2.54
CA SER A 318 28.72 8.81 3.81
C SER A 318 28.56 10.33 3.65
N GLY A 319 28.16 11.02 4.71
CA GLY A 319 27.97 12.46 4.70
C GLY A 319 27.16 12.99 5.86
N SER A 320 26.79 14.26 5.75
CA SER A 320 25.82 14.90 6.63
C SER A 320 24.91 15.81 5.82
N ILE A 321 23.68 15.98 6.29
CA ILE A 321 22.69 16.87 5.67
C ILE A 321 21.74 17.40 6.73
N ILE A 322 21.22 18.61 6.52
CA ILE A 322 20.25 19.24 7.40
C ILE A 322 18.96 19.47 6.63
N ILE A 323 17.90 18.81 7.07
CA ILE A 323 16.55 18.89 6.48
C ILE A 323 15.65 19.66 7.43
N ASP A 324 15.05 20.75 6.94
CA ASP A 324 14.04 21.53 7.67
C ASP A 324 12.65 21.08 7.22
N VAL A 325 11.92 20.36 8.08
CA VAL A 325 10.63 19.78 7.78
C VAL A 325 9.50 20.61 8.36
N HIS A 326 8.41 20.78 7.58
CA HIS A 326 7.22 21.53 7.99
C HIS A 326 5.97 20.63 7.98
N ASP A 327 5.31 20.51 9.13
CA ASP A 327 4.12 19.69 9.33
C ASP A 327 3.04 20.48 10.12
N GLU A 328 1.88 20.71 9.51
CA GLU A 328 0.76 21.45 10.15
C GLU A 328 0.12 20.65 11.30
N TYR A 329 0.23 19.30 11.30
CA TYR A 329 -0.56 18.42 12.16
C TYR A 329 0.22 17.81 13.32
N ILE A 330 1.51 17.55 13.14
CA ILE A 330 2.36 16.88 14.14
C ILE A 330 3.52 17.84 14.48
N GLU A 331 3.44 18.46 15.65
CA GLU A 331 4.40 19.47 16.09
C GLU A 331 5.83 18.91 16.16
N GLN A 332 5.98 17.66 16.59
CA GLN A 332 7.27 16.98 16.75
C GLN A 332 8.02 16.74 15.43
N ASN A 333 7.33 16.84 14.30
CA ASN A 333 7.94 16.71 12.98
C ASN A 333 8.54 18.03 12.47
N ASN A 334 8.25 19.16 13.14
CA ASN A 334 8.73 20.46 12.69
C ASN A 334 10.15 20.73 13.19
N GLY A 335 10.96 21.30 12.31
CA GLY A 335 12.29 21.78 12.62
C GLY A 335 13.39 21.16 11.76
N LYS A 336 14.61 21.53 12.11
CA LYS A 336 15.81 21.12 11.38
C LYS A 336 16.41 19.88 11.99
N PHE A 337 16.52 18.84 11.17
CA PHE A 337 17.14 17.57 11.53
C PHE A 337 18.52 17.48 10.86
N LEU A 338 19.57 17.39 11.68
CA LEU A 338 20.92 17.03 11.24
C LEU A 338 21.00 15.51 11.17
N ILE A 339 21.29 14.99 10.00
CA ILE A 339 21.51 13.57 9.74
C ILE A 339 22.98 13.37 9.42
N GLU A 340 23.68 12.58 10.20
CA GLU A 340 25.04 12.11 9.95
C GLU A 340 24.94 10.62 9.59
N PHE A 341 25.47 10.26 8.44
CA PHE A 341 25.41 8.88 7.92
C PHE A 341 26.75 8.41 7.39
N GLU A 342 27.00 7.12 7.54
CA GLU A 342 28.23 6.47 7.11
C GLU A 342 27.93 5.02 6.69
N ASN A 343 28.54 4.57 5.59
CA ASN A 343 28.33 3.24 5.04
C ASN A 343 26.83 2.95 4.83
N ASP A 344 26.13 3.92 4.22
CA ASP A 344 24.71 3.87 3.87
C ASP A 344 23.74 3.91 5.07
N MET A 345 24.20 3.96 6.31
CA MET A 345 23.36 3.92 7.52
C MET A 345 23.44 5.23 8.31
N ALA A 346 22.32 5.63 8.92
CA ALA A 346 22.32 6.73 9.88
C ALA A 346 23.22 6.39 11.09
N LYS A 347 24.11 7.31 11.44
CA LYS A 347 24.89 7.28 12.69
C LYS A 347 24.24 8.11 13.79
N ASN A 348 23.72 9.26 13.40
CA ASN A 348 23.08 10.18 14.33
C ASN A 348 22.00 10.98 13.61
N VAL A 349 20.86 11.15 14.26
CA VAL A 349 19.79 12.04 13.84
C VAL A 349 19.41 12.92 15.03
N SER A 350 19.72 14.21 14.93
CA SER A 350 19.49 15.18 16.01
C SER A 350 18.87 16.47 15.50
N THR A 351 18.22 17.21 16.37
CA THR A 351 17.73 18.55 16.04
C THR A 351 18.87 19.56 16.09
N THR A 352 18.83 20.59 15.24
CA THR A 352 19.88 21.61 15.14
C THR A 352 19.31 22.99 14.82
N ASN A 353 20.08 24.03 15.10
CA ASN A 353 19.79 25.41 14.68
C ASN A 353 20.66 25.87 13.49
N MET A 354 21.49 25.00 12.94
CA MET A 354 22.33 25.32 11.78
C MET A 354 21.47 25.64 10.54
N PRO A 355 22.05 26.33 9.53
CA PRO A 355 21.36 26.51 8.24
C PRO A 355 20.96 25.17 7.63
N ALA A 356 19.74 25.09 7.07
CA ALA A 356 19.28 23.89 6.40
C ALA A 356 19.88 23.78 4.99
N ASP A 357 20.08 22.56 4.52
CA ASP A 357 20.43 22.26 3.13
C ASP A 357 19.17 22.21 2.25
N ILE A 358 18.04 21.87 2.83
CA ILE A 358 16.71 21.83 2.17
C ILE A 358 15.61 22.15 3.19
N SER A 359 14.60 22.91 2.77
CA SER A 359 13.36 23.11 3.49
C SER A 359 12.22 22.47 2.71
N ILE A 360 11.41 21.59 3.35
CA ILE A 360 10.47 20.71 2.68
C ILE A 360 9.21 20.49 3.52
N GLY A 361 8.03 20.55 2.88
CA GLY A 361 6.78 20.16 3.52
C GLY A 361 6.64 18.66 3.71
N ILE A 362 5.90 18.25 4.73
CA ILE A 362 5.72 16.82 5.09
C ILE A 362 5.19 15.95 3.94
N ASN A 363 4.40 16.51 3.03
CA ASN A 363 3.92 15.81 1.83
C ASN A 363 5.08 15.35 0.94
N ASP A 364 5.89 16.33 0.49
CA ASP A 364 7.01 16.06 -0.40
C ASP A 364 8.11 15.29 0.32
N PHE A 365 8.35 15.58 1.61
CA PHE A 365 9.25 14.76 2.43
C PHE A 365 8.81 13.30 2.45
N SER A 366 7.52 13.03 2.66
CA SER A 366 6.99 11.66 2.73
C SER A 366 7.24 10.89 1.44
N ARG A 367 6.91 11.47 0.27
CA ARG A 367 7.13 10.79 -1.01
C ARG A 367 8.60 10.62 -1.37
N MET A 368 9.46 11.59 -0.98
CA MET A 368 10.90 11.53 -1.27
C MET A 368 11.61 10.46 -0.43
N ILE A 369 11.36 10.42 0.88
CA ILE A 369 12.08 9.52 1.79
C ILE A 369 11.74 8.04 1.56
N VAL A 370 10.51 7.73 1.14
CA VAL A 370 10.13 6.35 0.78
C VAL A 370 10.71 5.92 -0.59
N GLY A 371 11.25 6.85 -1.36
CA GLY A 371 11.87 6.60 -2.65
C GLY A 371 10.91 6.60 -3.84
N ALA A 372 9.74 7.25 -3.71
CA ALA A 372 8.78 7.37 -4.81
C ALA A 372 9.27 8.24 -5.96
N CYS A 373 10.17 9.17 -5.69
CA CYS A 373 10.84 10.00 -6.71
C CYS A 373 12.29 10.24 -6.34
N ASP A 374 13.03 10.80 -7.30
CA ASP A 374 14.43 11.21 -7.16
C ASP A 374 14.55 12.73 -6.98
N THR A 375 15.78 13.17 -6.78
CA THR A 375 16.11 14.60 -6.60
C THR A 375 15.85 15.44 -7.84
N GLU A 376 15.81 14.87 -9.05
CA GLU A 376 15.54 15.60 -10.29
C GLU A 376 14.14 16.22 -10.30
N THR A 377 13.22 15.67 -9.50
CA THR A 377 11.86 16.18 -9.39
C THR A 377 11.69 17.28 -8.31
N LEU A 378 12.67 17.47 -7.40
CA LEU A 378 12.58 18.44 -6.30
C LEU A 378 12.37 19.88 -6.78
N GLU A 379 13.04 20.27 -7.87
CA GLU A 379 12.97 21.63 -8.43
C GLU A 379 11.56 21.99 -8.92
N TYR A 380 10.71 21.00 -9.18
CA TYR A 380 9.34 21.19 -9.65
C TYR A 380 8.31 21.13 -8.50
N MET A 381 8.75 20.98 -7.25
CA MET A 381 7.87 20.89 -6.08
C MET A 381 7.69 22.26 -5.44
N ASN A 382 6.43 22.66 -5.24
CA ASN A 382 6.09 23.99 -4.74
C ASN A 382 6.40 24.21 -3.24
N THR A 383 6.59 23.13 -2.46
CA THR A 383 6.84 23.17 -1.01
C THR A 383 8.29 22.94 -0.67
N VAL A 384 9.19 22.95 -1.66
CA VAL A 384 10.61 22.66 -1.50
C VAL A 384 11.44 23.91 -1.79
N THR A 385 12.40 24.21 -0.92
CA THR A 385 13.46 25.20 -1.15
C THR A 385 14.81 24.56 -0.91
N ILE A 386 15.68 24.58 -1.92
CA ILE A 386 16.99 23.94 -1.91
C ILE A 386 18.06 24.99 -1.65
N PHE A 387 18.97 24.72 -0.72
CA PHE A 387 20.08 25.61 -0.32
C PHE A 387 21.47 24.99 -0.58
N THR A 388 21.51 23.74 -1.04
CA THR A 388 22.74 22.99 -1.36
C THR A 388 22.67 22.44 -2.79
N ASP A 389 23.66 21.68 -3.20
CA ASP A 389 23.64 21.00 -4.51
C ASP A 389 22.79 19.72 -4.50
N LEU A 390 22.25 19.37 -5.68
CA LEU A 390 21.42 18.18 -5.84
C LEU A 390 22.20 16.87 -5.61
N SER A 391 23.51 16.86 -5.81
CA SER A 391 24.33 15.67 -5.58
C SER A 391 24.38 15.27 -4.11
N SER A 392 24.41 16.25 -3.21
CA SER A 392 24.32 16.04 -1.77
C SER A 392 22.95 15.50 -1.38
N LEU A 393 21.88 16.07 -1.94
CA LEU A 393 20.49 15.63 -1.68
C LEU A 393 20.24 14.21 -2.24
N SER A 394 20.86 13.83 -3.35
CA SER A 394 20.71 12.50 -3.97
C SER A 394 21.27 11.35 -3.14
N LYS A 395 22.05 11.64 -2.09
CA LYS A 395 22.48 10.65 -1.11
C LYS A 395 21.34 10.25 -0.15
N VAL A 396 20.38 11.13 0.04
CA VAL A 396 19.23 10.94 0.95
C VAL A 396 17.95 10.63 0.17
N PHE A 397 17.67 11.40 -0.88
CA PHE A 397 16.48 11.31 -1.69
C PHE A 397 16.79 10.68 -3.05
N TYR A 398 16.40 9.46 -3.24
CA TYR A 398 16.60 8.71 -4.49
C TYR A 398 15.51 7.67 -4.68
N LYS A 399 15.29 7.24 -5.90
CA LYS A 399 14.31 6.18 -6.20
C LYS A 399 14.69 4.90 -5.50
N LYS A 400 13.73 4.33 -4.75
CA LYS A 400 13.80 3.02 -4.10
C LYS A 400 12.64 2.17 -4.63
N PRO A 401 12.77 0.84 -4.67
CA PRO A 401 11.63 -0.02 -4.97
C PRO A 401 10.51 0.19 -3.94
N THR A 402 9.33 0.61 -4.38
CA THR A 402 8.15 0.82 -3.53
C THR A 402 6.96 0.03 -4.05
N LEU A 403 6.22 -0.61 -3.17
CA LEU A 403 5.02 -1.35 -3.51
C LEU A 403 4.05 -1.40 -2.33
N ILE A 404 2.78 -1.05 -2.57
CA ILE A 404 1.69 -1.26 -1.63
C ILE A 404 0.75 -2.28 -2.28
N THR A 405 0.50 -3.40 -1.64
CA THR A 405 -0.30 -4.51 -2.20
C THR A 405 -1.70 -4.61 -1.60
N GLU A 406 -1.88 -4.10 -0.39
CA GLU A 406 -3.11 -4.27 0.38
C GLU A 406 -3.98 -3.01 0.34
N TYR A 407 -5.30 -3.24 0.31
CA TYR A 407 -6.32 -2.20 0.49
C TYR A 407 -6.82 -2.21 1.95
N PHE A 408 -7.09 -1.05 2.49
CA PHE A 408 -7.59 -0.85 3.87
C PHE A 408 -8.73 0.14 3.93
#